data_2788f2697c90570a766c949f50424935
#
_entry.id   2788f2697c90570a766c949f50424935
#
_cell.length_a   1.000
_cell.length_b   1.000
_cell.length_c   1.000
_cell.angle_alpha   90.00
_cell.angle_beta   90.00
_cell.angle_gamma   90.00
#
_symmetry.space_group_name_H-M   'P 1'
#
loop_
_entity.id
_entity.type
_entity.pdbx_description
1 polymer ?
#
loop_
_entity_poly.entity_id
_entity_poly.type
_entity_poly.pdbx_seq_one_letter_code
_entity_poly.pdbx_strand_id
1 'polypeptide(L)' 'MINDTPEGYWEWFRKDGVIMRSGYFTGGKQVGEWTTYDKKGQVYKVTKMKP' A
#
# COMPACT_ATOMS: atom_id res chain seq x y z
N MET A 1 -15.05 16.85 11.01
CA MET A 1 -14.45 16.12 11.05
C MET A 1 -13.31 16.12 10.33
N ILE A 2 -12.58 15.40 10.53
CA ILE A 2 -11.42 15.38 9.98
C ILE A 2 -11.42 14.75 8.68
N ASN A 3 -10.71 15.25 7.79
CA ASN A 3 -10.55 14.65 6.56
C ASN A 3 -9.61 13.52 6.67
N ASP A 4 -10.08 12.33 6.42
CA ASP A 4 -9.25 11.16 6.55
C ASP A 4 -8.62 10.74 5.24
N THR A 5 -8.31 11.67 4.40
CA THR A 5 -7.68 11.38 3.13
C THR A 5 -6.27 10.84 3.35
N PRO A 6 -5.94 9.65 2.89
CA PRO A 6 -4.60 9.11 3.09
C PRO A 6 -3.55 9.88 2.31
N GLU A 7 -2.39 10.01 2.91
CA GLU A 7 -1.26 10.70 2.31
C GLU A 7 0.01 9.96 2.68
N GLY A 8 0.95 9.87 1.75
CA GLY A 8 2.25 9.28 2.00
C GLY A 8 2.24 7.77 1.91
N TYR A 9 3.18 7.16 2.61
CA TYR A 9 3.39 5.73 2.52
C TYR A 9 2.48 4.98 3.47
N TRP A 10 1.85 3.93 2.97
CA TRP A 10 0.94 3.11 3.75
C TRP A 10 1.28 1.65 3.59
N GLU A 11 1.04 0.87 4.65
CA GLU A 11 1.23 -0.57 4.64
C GLU A 11 0.02 -1.24 5.23
N TRP A 12 -0.35 -2.39 4.66
CA TRP A 12 -1.45 -3.20 5.18
C TRP A 12 -0.92 -4.55 5.59
N PHE A 13 -1.42 -5.08 6.69
CA PHE A 13 -0.94 -6.33 7.24
C PHE A 13 -2.08 -7.33 7.37
N ARG A 14 -1.71 -8.61 7.36
CA ARG A 14 -2.67 -9.66 7.60
C ARG A 14 -2.85 -9.83 9.10
N LYS A 15 -3.83 -10.64 9.51
CA LYS A 15 -4.07 -10.90 10.91
C LYS A 15 -2.85 -11.47 11.61
N ASP A 16 -2.05 -12.24 10.88
CA ASP A 16 -0.86 -12.86 11.46
C ASP A 16 0.33 -11.91 11.52
N GLY A 17 0.14 -10.68 11.09
CA GLY A 17 1.21 -9.68 11.16
C GLY A 17 2.10 -9.63 9.95
N VAL A 18 1.85 -10.46 8.96
CA VAL A 18 2.66 -10.46 7.75
C VAL A 18 2.15 -9.38 6.80
N ILE A 19 3.07 -8.60 6.26
CA ILE A 19 2.68 -7.51 5.36
C ILE A 19 1.96 -8.09 4.14
N MET A 20 0.89 -7.42 3.76
CA MET A 20 0.06 -7.84 2.66
C MET A 20 0.25 -6.97 1.44
N ARG A 21 0.35 -5.68 1.64
CA ARG A 21 0.47 -4.72 0.55
C ARG A 21 1.05 -3.42 1.06
N SER A 22 1.68 -2.69 0.19
CA SER A 22 2.17 -1.36 0.54
C SER A 22 2.07 -0.46 -0.67
N GLY A 23 2.01 0.83 -0.42
CA GLY A 23 1.91 1.79 -1.50
C GLY A 23 1.92 3.22 -1.00
N TYR A 24 1.75 4.14 -1.92
CA TYR A 24 1.77 5.56 -1.63
C TYR A 24 0.48 6.21 -2.06
N PHE A 25 0.07 7.24 -1.33
CA PHE A 25 -1.11 8.02 -1.65
C PHE A 25 -0.77 9.49 -1.74
N THR A 26 -1.48 10.21 -2.60
CA THR A 26 -1.43 11.66 -2.64
C THR A 26 -2.85 12.13 -2.88
N GLY A 27 -3.38 12.93 -1.95
CA GLY A 27 -4.74 13.44 -2.05
C GLY A 27 -5.78 12.34 -2.15
N GLY A 28 -5.51 11.20 -1.52
CA GLY A 28 -6.42 10.07 -1.54
C GLY A 28 -6.31 9.18 -2.75
N LYS A 29 -5.38 9.50 -3.66
CA LYS A 29 -5.19 8.71 -4.87
C LYS A 29 -3.94 7.87 -4.78
N GLN A 30 -3.98 6.70 -5.38
CA GLN A 30 -2.83 5.81 -5.43
C GLN A 30 -1.78 6.36 -6.38
N VAL A 31 -0.54 6.48 -5.91
CA VAL A 31 0.56 6.94 -6.74
C VAL A 31 1.80 6.13 -6.46
N GLY A 32 2.77 6.18 -7.35
CA GLY A 32 4.04 5.51 -7.16
C GLY A 32 3.96 4.01 -7.31
N GLU A 33 4.86 3.31 -6.64
CA GLU A 33 4.90 1.85 -6.71
C GLU A 33 4.03 1.24 -5.63
N TRP A 34 3.19 0.30 -6.05
CA TRP A 34 2.36 -0.46 -5.14
C TRP A 34 2.81 -1.90 -5.18
N THR A 35 3.14 -2.43 -4.01
CA THR A 35 3.68 -3.78 -3.90
C THR A 35 2.67 -4.68 -3.22
N THR A 36 2.45 -5.85 -3.81
CA THR A 36 1.60 -6.88 -3.22
C THR A 36 2.53 -7.99 -2.73
N TYR A 37 2.27 -8.48 -1.53
CA TYR A 37 3.10 -9.50 -0.92
C TYR A 37 2.34 -10.82 -0.83
N ASP A 38 3.08 -11.93 -0.81
CA ASP A 38 2.46 -13.24 -0.70
C ASP A 38 2.31 -13.62 0.79
N LYS A 39 1.91 -14.88 1.02
CA LYS A 39 1.68 -15.35 2.38
C LYS A 39 2.91 -15.29 3.26
N LYS A 40 4.08 -15.30 2.66
CA LYS A 40 5.34 -15.30 3.40
C LYS A 40 5.92 -13.91 3.56
N GLY A 41 5.22 -12.91 3.04
CA GLY A 41 5.72 -11.54 3.12
C GLY A 41 6.74 -11.20 2.07
N GLN A 42 6.83 -12.02 1.02
CA GLN A 42 7.74 -11.75 -0.09
C GLN A 42 7.00 -11.02 -1.18
N VAL A 43 7.72 -10.24 -1.96
CA VAL A 43 7.13 -9.51 -3.05
C VAL A 43 6.51 -10.46 -4.06
N TYR A 44 5.23 -10.30 -4.30
CA TYR A 44 4.49 -11.10 -5.26
C TYR A 44 4.32 -10.35 -6.57
N LYS A 45 3.99 -9.07 -6.49
CA LYS A 45 3.74 -8.26 -7.67
C LYS A 45 3.97 -6.80 -7.35
N VAL A 46 4.52 -6.06 -8.31
CA VAL A 46 4.68 -4.62 -8.17
C VAL A 46 3.93 -3.94 -9.30
N THR A 47 3.11 -2.96 -8.94
CA THR A 47 2.34 -2.19 -9.91
C THR A 47 2.72 -0.74 -9.77
N LYS A 48 3.01 -0.08 -10.88
CA LYS A 48 3.34 1.34 -10.85
C LYS A 48 2.11 2.13 -11.21
N MET A 49 1.73 3.05 -10.32
CA MET A 49 0.58 3.90 -10.54
C MET A 49 1.04 5.22 -11.14
N LYS A 50 0.30 5.72 -12.08
CA LYS A 50 0.62 7.02 -12.66
C LYS A 50 -0.02 8.10 -11.83
N PRO A 51 0.66 9.22 -11.65
CA PRO A 51 0.08 10.33 -10.88
C PRO A 51 -1.12 10.97 -11.58
#